data_e90380a4e0a71f0039877e688c8382c1
#
_entry.id   e90380a4e0a71f0039877e688c8382c1
#
_cell.length_a   1.000
_cell.length_b   1.000
_cell.length_c   1.000
_cell.angle_alpha   90.00
_cell.angle_beta   90.00
_cell.angle_gamma   90.00
#
_symmetry.space_group_name_H-M   'P 1'
#
loop_
_entity.id
_entity.type
_entity.pdbx_description
1 polymer ?
#
loop_
_entity_poly.entity_id
_entity_poly.type
_entity_poly.pdbx_seq_one_letter_code
_entity_poly.pdbx_strand_id
1 'polypeptide(L)'
;AAEPYSSTPARPLVMELAQFAKRQRTDGLEDDGGRVQRISAQAVQRICSDQVIIDLQSALKELIENALDAGASKIDVRLKEHGVELLEVADNGKGIPVASRAGVALRHHTSKLEEFDDLQRLRSFGFRGEALNSLATLATLSISTRTKDDATGALLTFAADGGVAKSAPVARDTGTAVSVAQLFGPFPVRRRELQRNATNEFRKMLATTQTYAIICDAVRFTCVNQLAKGGRQVALQTEGGRGGGG
;
A
#
# COMPACT_ATOMS: atom_id res chain seq x y z
N ALA A 1 38.64 -2.92 -23.57
CA ALA A 1 37.82 -4.10 -23.79
C ALA A 1 36.77 -4.11 -22.69
N ALA A 2 35.53 -3.80 -23.07
CA ALA A 2 34.38 -3.80 -22.15
C ALA A 2 33.73 -5.17 -22.23
N GLU A 3 33.53 -5.82 -21.08
CA GLU A 3 32.78 -7.06 -21.00
C GLU A 3 31.26 -6.81 -21.13
N PRO A 4 30.51 -7.69 -21.81
CA PRO A 4 29.08 -7.51 -22.02
C PRO A 4 28.29 -7.91 -20.76
N TYR A 5 27.36 -7.03 -20.39
CA TYR A 5 26.34 -7.24 -19.35
C TYR A 5 25.45 -8.44 -19.71
N SER A 6 25.57 -9.53 -18.94
CA SER A 6 24.68 -10.68 -19.03
C SER A 6 23.37 -10.38 -18.30
N SER A 7 22.36 -9.97 -19.04
CA SER A 7 20.98 -9.88 -18.57
C SER A 7 20.35 -11.26 -18.57
N THR A 8 20.28 -11.92 -17.43
CA THR A 8 19.47 -13.13 -17.25
C THR A 8 17.98 -12.73 -17.27
N PRO A 9 17.17 -13.20 -18.22
CA PRO A 9 15.76 -12.86 -18.27
C PRO A 9 15.03 -13.47 -17.06
N ALA A 10 14.18 -12.64 -16.42
CA ALA A 10 13.27 -13.11 -15.36
C ALA A 10 12.44 -14.30 -15.87
N ARG A 11 12.49 -15.42 -15.17
CA ARG A 11 11.70 -16.61 -15.52
C ARG A 11 10.21 -16.27 -15.46
N PRO A 12 9.42 -16.62 -16.49
CA PRO A 12 7.98 -16.37 -16.48
C PRO A 12 7.31 -17.05 -15.28
N LEU A 13 6.41 -16.35 -14.60
CA LEU A 13 5.62 -16.83 -13.45
C LEU A 13 4.99 -18.22 -13.68
N VAL A 14 4.64 -18.51 -14.93
CA VAL A 14 4.10 -19.82 -15.38
C VAL A 14 5.10 -20.97 -15.15
N MET A 15 6.42 -20.75 -15.27
CA MET A 15 7.42 -21.80 -15.01
C MET A 15 7.61 -22.04 -13.50
N GLU A 16 7.47 -21.06 -12.65
CA GLU A 16 7.53 -21.24 -11.19
C GLU A 16 6.30 -21.99 -10.68
N LEU A 17 5.12 -21.66 -11.19
CA LEU A 17 3.89 -22.39 -10.88
C LEU A 17 3.96 -23.84 -11.35
N ALA A 18 4.53 -24.10 -12.52
CA ALA A 18 4.72 -25.46 -13.02
C ALA A 18 5.76 -26.25 -12.18
N GLN A 19 6.82 -25.60 -11.69
CA GLN A 19 7.79 -26.23 -10.79
C GLN A 19 7.24 -26.45 -9.38
N PHE A 20 6.40 -25.55 -8.88
CA PHE A 20 5.68 -25.70 -7.62
C PHE A 20 4.70 -26.88 -7.70
N ALA A 21 3.94 -27.01 -8.79
CA ALA A 21 3.05 -28.13 -9.03
C ALA A 21 3.81 -29.46 -9.18
N LYS A 22 5.02 -29.46 -9.78
CA LYS A 22 5.87 -30.64 -9.87
C LYS A 22 6.44 -31.09 -8.52
N ARG A 23 6.84 -30.16 -7.65
CA ARG A 23 7.36 -30.48 -6.31
C ARG A 23 6.29 -31.08 -5.38
N GLN A 24 5.05 -30.69 -5.53
CA GLN A 24 3.94 -31.28 -4.76
C GLN A 24 3.60 -32.72 -5.18
N ARG A 25 3.96 -33.14 -6.40
CA ARG A 25 3.73 -34.51 -6.89
C ARG A 25 4.71 -35.55 -6.35
N THR A 26 5.82 -35.13 -5.73
CA THR A 26 6.84 -36.05 -5.19
C THR A 26 6.70 -36.35 -3.71
N ASP A 27 5.83 -35.61 -2.98
CA ASP A 27 5.53 -35.88 -1.56
C ASP A 27 4.18 -36.59 -1.44
N GLY A 28 4.13 -37.89 -1.79
CA GLY A 28 3.20 -38.91 -1.30
C GLY A 28 1.74 -38.56 -1.04
N LEU A 29 1.15 -37.58 -1.75
CA LEU A 29 -0.29 -37.31 -1.72
C LEU A 29 -0.96 -38.20 -2.78
N GLU A 30 -1.83 -39.08 -2.36
CA GLU A 30 -2.68 -39.89 -3.22
C GLU A 30 -3.34 -39.03 -4.27
N ASP A 31 -3.27 -39.46 -5.54
CA ASP A 31 -3.92 -38.81 -6.69
C ASP A 31 -5.46 -38.86 -6.50
N ASP A 32 -6.02 -37.81 -5.89
CA ASP A 32 -7.45 -37.59 -5.74
C ASP A 32 -8.04 -37.06 -7.05
N GLY A 33 -7.78 -37.79 -8.15
CA GLY A 33 -8.52 -37.76 -9.41
C GLY A 33 -9.01 -36.42 -9.93
N GLY A 34 -8.23 -35.33 -9.81
CA GLY A 34 -8.54 -34.03 -10.44
C GLY A 34 -9.85 -33.38 -10.01
N ARG A 35 -10.40 -33.69 -8.84
CA ARG A 35 -11.61 -33.03 -8.31
C ARG A 35 -11.38 -31.54 -8.07
N VAL A 36 -12.14 -30.72 -8.78
CA VAL A 36 -12.21 -29.27 -8.51
C VAL A 36 -12.79 -29.04 -7.12
N GLN A 37 -11.99 -28.53 -6.20
CA GLN A 37 -12.41 -28.21 -4.83
C GLN A 37 -12.62 -26.71 -4.67
N ARG A 38 -13.60 -26.33 -3.86
CA ARG A 38 -13.88 -24.93 -3.54
C ARG A 38 -12.77 -24.38 -2.65
N ILE A 39 -12.07 -23.35 -3.14
CA ILE A 39 -11.05 -22.62 -2.38
C ILE A 39 -11.74 -21.85 -1.24
N SER A 40 -11.15 -21.83 -0.04
CA SER A 40 -11.68 -21.07 1.10
C SER A 40 -11.71 -19.56 0.79
N ALA A 41 -12.70 -18.85 1.34
CA ALA A 41 -12.82 -17.40 1.17
C ALA A 41 -11.53 -16.64 1.58
N GLN A 42 -10.86 -17.11 2.65
CA GLN A 42 -9.57 -16.54 3.07
C GLN A 42 -8.45 -16.76 2.04
N ALA A 43 -8.39 -17.93 1.39
CA ALA A 43 -7.40 -18.20 0.36
C ALA A 43 -7.67 -17.36 -0.89
N VAL A 44 -8.93 -17.22 -1.30
CA VAL A 44 -9.33 -16.32 -2.40
C VAL A 44 -8.95 -14.89 -2.09
N GLN A 45 -9.24 -14.39 -0.87
CA GLN A 45 -8.89 -13.05 -0.46
C GLN A 45 -7.38 -12.79 -0.54
N ARG A 46 -6.56 -13.74 -0.06
CA ARG A 46 -5.09 -13.66 -0.13
C ARG A 46 -4.59 -13.59 -1.57
N ILE A 47 -5.09 -14.47 -2.45
CA ILE A 47 -4.71 -14.49 -3.88
C ILE A 47 -5.08 -13.16 -4.55
N CYS A 48 -6.28 -12.64 -4.31
CA CYS A 48 -6.70 -11.36 -4.87
C CYS A 48 -5.88 -10.19 -4.33
N SER A 49 -5.59 -10.17 -3.02
CA SER A 49 -4.78 -9.10 -2.39
C SER A 49 -3.36 -9.06 -2.95
N ASP A 50 -2.78 -10.22 -3.27
CA ASP A 50 -1.47 -10.35 -3.91
C ASP A 50 -1.41 -9.75 -5.33
N GLN A 51 -2.54 -9.67 -6.02
CA GLN A 51 -2.63 -9.05 -7.35
C GLN A 51 -2.74 -7.51 -7.27
N VAL A 52 -3.25 -6.97 -6.17
CA VAL A 52 -3.39 -5.53 -5.96
C VAL A 52 -2.09 -4.92 -5.42
N ILE A 53 -1.51 -5.54 -4.37
CA ILE A 53 -0.29 -5.08 -3.73
C ILE A 53 0.84 -6.07 -4.02
N ILE A 54 1.62 -5.76 -5.04
CA ILE A 54 2.69 -6.62 -5.54
C ILE A 54 3.98 -6.40 -4.75
N ASP A 55 4.30 -5.14 -4.41
CA ASP A 55 5.52 -4.70 -3.76
C ASP A 55 5.28 -3.42 -2.92
N LEU A 56 6.34 -2.88 -2.31
CA LEU A 56 6.27 -1.61 -1.57
C LEU A 56 5.94 -0.42 -2.47
N GLN A 57 6.37 -0.44 -3.73
CA GLN A 57 6.08 0.62 -4.69
C GLN A 57 4.58 0.70 -4.98
N SER A 58 3.91 -0.44 -5.22
CA SER A 58 2.47 -0.50 -5.46
C SER A 58 1.68 -0.06 -4.23
N ALA A 59 2.11 -0.48 -3.03
CA ALA A 59 1.52 -0.02 -1.78
C ALA A 59 1.63 1.50 -1.61
N LEU A 60 2.83 2.06 -1.80
CA LEU A 60 3.06 3.51 -1.72
C LEU A 60 2.21 4.28 -2.74
N LYS A 61 2.15 3.80 -3.99
CA LYS A 61 1.35 4.42 -5.06
C LYS A 61 -0.10 4.57 -4.63
N GLU A 62 -0.74 3.50 -4.19
CA GLU A 62 -2.14 3.52 -3.73
C GLU A 62 -2.36 4.50 -2.56
N LEU A 63 -1.41 4.59 -1.63
CA LEU A 63 -1.51 5.51 -0.48
C LEU A 63 -1.35 6.97 -0.89
N ILE A 64 -0.42 7.30 -1.81
CA ILE A 64 -0.26 8.66 -2.35
C ILE A 64 -1.53 9.07 -3.12
N GLU A 65 -2.07 8.19 -3.97
CA GLU A 65 -3.28 8.46 -4.74
C GLU A 65 -4.49 8.71 -3.82
N ASN A 66 -4.61 7.96 -2.72
CA ASN A 66 -5.65 8.22 -1.72
C ASN A 66 -5.48 9.57 -1.02
N ALA A 67 -4.25 9.99 -0.74
CA ALA A 67 -3.97 11.30 -0.16
C ALA A 67 -4.31 12.45 -1.13
N LEU A 68 -3.97 12.30 -2.42
CA LEU A 68 -4.34 13.26 -3.47
C LEU A 68 -5.86 13.36 -3.64
N ASP A 69 -6.58 12.24 -3.66
CA ASP A 69 -8.04 12.18 -3.72
C ASP A 69 -8.73 12.80 -2.48
N ALA A 70 -8.03 12.82 -1.35
CA ALA A 70 -8.48 13.52 -0.14
C ALA A 70 -8.24 15.04 -0.21
N GLY A 71 -7.68 15.55 -1.31
CA GLY A 71 -7.39 16.97 -1.51
C GLY A 71 -6.20 17.45 -0.68
N ALA A 72 -5.20 16.59 -0.44
CA ALA A 72 -4.00 16.96 0.30
C ALA A 72 -3.16 17.98 -0.46
N SER A 73 -2.69 18.99 0.25
CA SER A 73 -1.65 19.93 -0.21
C SER A 73 -0.27 19.60 0.36
N LYS A 74 -0.20 18.61 1.28
CA LYS A 74 1.02 18.12 1.88
C LYS A 74 0.93 16.61 2.09
N ILE A 75 1.96 15.89 1.63
CA ILE A 75 2.09 14.44 1.76
C ILE A 75 3.48 14.13 2.31
N ASP A 76 3.53 13.49 3.48
CA ASP A 76 4.75 13.05 4.14
C ASP A 76 4.84 11.52 4.06
N VAL A 77 5.86 11.01 3.36
CA VAL A 77 6.19 9.57 3.29
C VAL A 77 7.28 9.28 4.32
N ARG A 78 7.03 8.35 5.22
CA ARG A 78 7.97 7.89 6.23
C ARG A 78 8.24 6.42 6.09
N LEU A 79 9.50 6.07 5.99
CA LEU A 79 9.96 4.69 5.83
C LEU A 79 10.86 4.32 7.01
N LYS A 80 10.76 3.06 7.48
CA LYS A 80 11.74 2.45 8.36
C LYS A 80 12.35 1.26 7.67
N GLU A 81 13.68 1.13 7.75
CA GLU A 81 14.43 0.07 7.09
C GLU A 81 14.02 -0.07 5.61
N HIS A 82 14.11 1.06 4.87
CA HIS A 82 13.73 1.12 3.45
C HIS A 82 12.27 0.73 3.16
N GLY A 83 11.37 0.87 4.13
CA GLY A 83 9.95 0.50 4.02
C GLY A 83 9.64 -0.92 4.49
N VAL A 84 10.65 -1.76 4.73
CA VAL A 84 10.47 -3.16 5.13
C VAL A 84 9.78 -3.27 6.50
N GLU A 85 10.16 -2.44 7.47
CA GLU A 85 9.55 -2.44 8.80
C GLU A 85 8.30 -1.56 8.87
N LEU A 86 8.33 -0.40 8.18
CA LEU A 86 7.21 0.53 8.15
C LEU A 86 7.23 1.34 6.85
N LEU A 87 6.07 1.39 6.20
CA LEU A 87 5.69 2.38 5.21
C LEU A 87 4.53 3.19 5.77
N GLU A 88 4.70 4.49 5.95
CA GLU A 88 3.66 5.40 6.38
C GLU A 88 3.52 6.55 5.39
N VAL A 89 2.27 6.85 5.02
CA VAL A 89 1.91 8.04 4.22
C VAL A 89 0.95 8.87 5.05
N ALA A 90 1.36 10.10 5.38
CA ALA A 90 0.57 11.05 6.11
C ALA A 90 0.22 12.25 5.23
N ASP A 91 -1.03 12.67 5.27
CA ASP A 91 -1.58 13.78 4.50
C ASP A 91 -2.30 14.80 5.40
N ASN A 92 -2.52 16.00 4.86
CA ASN A 92 -3.34 17.05 5.45
C ASN A 92 -4.68 17.24 4.72
N GLY A 93 -5.18 16.21 4.04
CA GLY A 93 -6.46 16.23 3.34
C GLY A 93 -7.67 16.31 4.27
N LYS A 94 -8.85 16.05 3.73
CA LYS A 94 -10.15 16.18 4.45
C LYS A 94 -10.34 15.21 5.62
N GLY A 95 -9.51 14.17 5.74
CA GLY A 95 -9.69 13.09 6.71
C GLY A 95 -10.82 12.12 6.34
N ILE A 96 -11.05 11.12 7.21
CA ILE A 96 -12.10 10.10 7.03
C ILE A 96 -13.24 10.38 7.99
N PRO A 97 -14.46 10.69 7.49
CA PRO A 97 -15.64 10.92 8.32
C PRO A 97 -15.97 9.72 9.20
N VAL A 98 -16.52 9.96 10.40
CA VAL A 98 -16.88 8.91 11.38
C VAL A 98 -17.73 7.80 10.73
N ALA A 99 -18.72 8.16 9.92
CA ALA A 99 -19.62 7.21 9.25
C ALA A 99 -18.88 6.25 8.30
N SER A 100 -17.74 6.67 7.72
CA SER A 100 -16.97 5.88 6.77
C SER A 100 -15.86 5.04 7.41
N ARG A 101 -15.50 5.28 8.69
CA ARG A 101 -14.35 4.63 9.35
C ARG A 101 -14.51 3.12 9.48
N ALA A 102 -15.74 2.65 9.74
CA ALA A 102 -16.01 1.21 9.90
C ALA A 102 -15.80 0.42 8.60
N GLY A 103 -16.06 1.05 7.45
CA GLY A 103 -15.98 0.40 6.13
C GLY A 103 -14.72 0.70 5.33
N VAL A 104 -13.83 1.60 5.80
CA VAL A 104 -12.74 2.15 4.99
C VAL A 104 -11.75 1.12 4.44
N ALA A 105 -11.56 0.00 5.15
CA ALA A 105 -10.70 -1.10 4.71
C ALA A 105 -11.50 -2.38 4.37
N LEU A 106 -12.81 -2.33 4.35
CA LEU A 106 -13.63 -3.44 3.86
C LEU A 106 -13.57 -3.52 2.33
N ARG A 107 -13.64 -4.75 1.82
CA ARG A 107 -13.58 -5.01 0.38
C ARG A 107 -14.80 -4.43 -0.33
N HIS A 108 -14.57 -3.84 -1.52
CA HIS A 108 -15.63 -3.22 -2.34
C HIS A 108 -16.35 -2.03 -1.66
N HIS A 109 -15.76 -1.44 -0.63
CA HIS A 109 -16.25 -0.21 -0.03
C HIS A 109 -15.44 0.96 -0.58
N THR A 110 -16.07 1.83 -1.32
CA THR A 110 -15.48 3.05 -1.88
C THR A 110 -16.49 4.18 -1.78
N SER A 111 -16.01 5.38 -1.49
CA SER A 111 -16.80 6.61 -1.56
C SER A 111 -16.71 7.30 -2.94
N LYS A 112 -16.07 6.64 -3.91
CA LYS A 112 -15.69 7.24 -5.20
C LYS A 112 -16.53 6.76 -6.38
N LEU A 113 -17.28 5.65 -6.21
CA LEU A 113 -18.20 5.09 -7.19
C LEU A 113 -19.48 4.65 -6.50
N GLU A 114 -20.64 5.02 -7.07
CA GLU A 114 -21.95 4.49 -6.71
C GLU A 114 -22.50 3.61 -7.84
N GLU A 115 -22.23 3.98 -9.12
CA GLU A 115 -22.70 3.25 -10.29
C GLU A 115 -21.59 3.01 -11.32
N PHE A 116 -21.83 2.06 -12.25
CA PHE A 116 -20.88 1.69 -13.32
C PHE A 116 -20.62 2.87 -14.29
N ASP A 117 -21.61 3.71 -14.52
CA ASP A 117 -21.51 4.88 -15.43
C ASP A 117 -20.57 5.97 -14.88
N ASP A 118 -20.30 5.98 -13.57
CA ASP A 118 -19.31 6.87 -12.94
C ASP A 118 -17.88 6.59 -13.43
N LEU A 119 -17.60 5.39 -13.95
CA LEU A 119 -16.30 5.03 -14.52
C LEU A 119 -15.86 5.94 -15.67
N GLN A 120 -16.82 6.47 -16.45
CA GLN A 120 -16.52 7.38 -17.57
C GLN A 120 -16.23 8.82 -17.11
N ARG A 121 -16.55 9.16 -15.86
CA ARG A 121 -16.41 10.51 -15.28
C ARG A 121 -15.41 10.57 -14.14
N LEU A 122 -14.64 9.49 -13.92
CA LEU A 122 -13.67 9.41 -12.83
C LEU A 122 -12.67 10.57 -12.89
N ARG A 123 -12.69 11.37 -11.82
CA ARG A 123 -11.68 12.40 -11.52
C ARG A 123 -10.77 11.99 -10.36
N SER A 124 -10.89 10.76 -9.85
CA SER A 124 -10.11 10.22 -8.74
C SER A 124 -9.14 9.15 -9.24
N PHE A 125 -7.98 9.06 -8.62
CA PHE A 125 -6.97 8.05 -8.94
C PHE A 125 -7.42 6.65 -8.51
N GLY A 126 -8.06 6.51 -7.33
CA GLY A 126 -8.52 5.23 -6.81
C GLY A 126 -10.03 5.06 -6.96
N PHE A 127 -10.51 3.87 -7.33
CA PHE A 127 -11.94 3.59 -7.50
C PHE A 127 -12.37 2.17 -7.07
N ARG A 128 -11.43 1.22 -6.90
CA ARG A 128 -11.74 -0.20 -6.68
C ARG A 128 -12.15 -0.54 -5.25
N GLY A 129 -11.79 0.28 -4.25
CA GLY A 129 -12.05 0.00 -2.84
C GLY A 129 -11.35 -1.27 -2.32
N GLU A 130 -10.20 -1.65 -2.91
CA GLU A 130 -9.52 -2.91 -2.60
C GLU A 130 -8.13 -2.71 -1.98
N ALA A 131 -7.50 -1.55 -2.17
CA ALA A 131 -6.12 -1.32 -1.74
C ALA A 131 -5.93 -1.44 -0.23
N LEU A 132 -6.77 -0.76 0.58
CA LEU A 132 -6.68 -0.83 2.04
C LEU A 132 -7.05 -2.20 2.59
N ASN A 133 -8.02 -2.90 1.97
CA ASN A 133 -8.34 -4.29 2.32
C ASN A 133 -7.17 -5.22 2.04
N SER A 134 -6.52 -5.07 0.88
CA SER A 134 -5.34 -5.85 0.52
C SER A 134 -4.19 -5.58 1.49
N LEU A 135 -3.95 -4.33 1.88
CA LEU A 135 -2.94 -3.98 2.87
C LEU A 135 -3.25 -4.57 4.26
N ALA A 136 -4.52 -4.59 4.68
CA ALA A 136 -4.92 -5.23 5.94
C ALA A 136 -4.68 -6.75 5.92
N THR A 137 -4.86 -7.40 4.76
CA THR A 137 -4.60 -8.84 4.58
C THR A 137 -3.10 -9.17 4.57
N LEU A 138 -2.27 -8.28 3.99
CA LEU A 138 -0.86 -8.55 3.72
C LEU A 138 0.09 -7.98 4.79
N ALA A 139 -0.40 -7.09 5.67
CA ALA A 139 0.42 -6.34 6.63
C ALA A 139 -0.35 -6.04 7.91
N THR A 140 0.32 -5.45 8.89
CA THR A 140 -0.35 -4.79 10.01
C THR A 140 -0.72 -3.37 9.58
N LEU A 141 -2.02 -3.15 9.33
CA LEU A 141 -2.58 -1.87 8.91
C LEU A 141 -3.10 -1.08 10.10
N SER A 142 -2.73 0.20 10.17
CA SER A 142 -3.37 1.17 11.06
C SER A 142 -3.59 2.51 10.34
N ILE A 143 -4.66 3.20 10.70
CA ILE A 143 -5.02 4.50 10.14
C ILE A 143 -5.30 5.46 11.29
N SER A 144 -4.59 6.58 11.33
CA SER A 144 -5.00 7.69 12.18
C SER A 144 -5.61 8.78 11.32
N THR A 145 -6.79 9.27 11.72
CA THR A 145 -7.52 10.25 10.90
C THR A 145 -8.30 11.23 11.75
N ARG A 146 -8.47 12.45 11.22
CA ARG A 146 -9.30 13.49 11.81
C ARG A 146 -9.87 14.35 10.69
N THR A 147 -11.16 14.63 10.73
CA THR A 147 -11.81 15.66 9.90
C THR A 147 -11.83 17.00 10.62
N LYS A 148 -12.23 18.06 9.94
CA LYS A 148 -12.40 19.40 10.56
C LYS A 148 -13.49 19.41 11.64
N ASP A 149 -14.50 18.55 11.49
CA ASP A 149 -15.66 18.49 12.38
C ASP A 149 -15.42 17.58 13.61
N ASP A 150 -14.33 16.80 13.60
CA ASP A 150 -13.98 15.93 14.73
C ASP A 150 -13.32 16.75 15.84
N ALA A 151 -13.79 16.62 17.07
CA ALA A 151 -13.12 17.18 18.25
C ALA A 151 -11.73 16.56 18.48
N THR A 152 -11.62 15.25 18.23
CA THR A 152 -10.39 14.46 18.45
C THR A 152 -10.20 13.47 17.29
N GLY A 153 -8.96 13.23 16.90
CA GLY A 153 -8.65 12.21 15.90
C GLY A 153 -8.90 10.79 16.42
N ALA A 154 -9.01 9.85 15.50
CA ALA A 154 -9.16 8.43 15.79
C ALA A 154 -7.99 7.63 15.21
N LEU A 155 -7.44 6.72 16.00
CA LEU A 155 -6.50 5.69 15.58
C LEU A 155 -7.28 4.38 15.43
N LEU A 156 -7.31 3.85 14.21
CA LEU A 156 -7.99 2.60 13.85
C LEU A 156 -6.92 1.55 13.56
N THR A 157 -7.07 0.35 14.10
CA THR A 157 -6.30 -0.84 13.71
C THR A 157 -7.25 -1.86 13.09
N PHE A 158 -6.76 -2.60 12.12
CA PHE A 158 -7.60 -3.46 11.30
C PHE A 158 -7.23 -4.94 11.48
N ALA A 159 -8.23 -5.80 11.40
CA ALA A 159 -8.04 -7.23 11.24
C ALA A 159 -7.71 -7.56 9.77
N ALA A 160 -7.27 -8.78 9.49
CA ALA A 160 -6.86 -9.19 8.16
C ALA A 160 -8.00 -9.18 7.11
N ASP A 161 -9.25 -9.18 7.53
CA ASP A 161 -10.42 -9.05 6.65
C ASP A 161 -10.78 -7.59 6.32
N GLY A 162 -10.07 -6.63 6.94
CA GLY A 162 -10.33 -5.20 6.80
C GLY A 162 -11.33 -4.63 7.81
N GLY A 163 -11.87 -5.45 8.69
CA GLY A 163 -12.71 -4.99 9.80
C GLY A 163 -11.90 -4.20 10.84
N VAL A 164 -12.51 -3.19 11.46
CA VAL A 164 -11.88 -2.42 12.55
C VAL A 164 -11.78 -3.30 13.80
N ALA A 165 -10.54 -3.67 14.15
CA ALA A 165 -10.27 -4.47 15.36
C ALA A 165 -10.24 -3.61 16.62
N LYS A 166 -9.72 -2.38 16.54
CA LYS A 166 -9.64 -1.44 17.66
C LYS A 166 -9.74 0.00 17.15
N SER A 167 -10.43 0.83 17.94
CA SER A 167 -10.48 2.28 17.76
C SER A 167 -10.10 2.96 19.06
N ALA A 168 -9.21 3.98 18.99
CA ALA A 168 -8.79 4.77 20.13
C ALA A 168 -8.67 6.25 19.74
N PRO A 169 -8.92 7.20 20.66
CA PRO A 169 -8.67 8.61 20.40
C PRO A 169 -7.17 8.87 20.23
N VAL A 170 -6.81 9.80 19.35
CA VAL A 170 -5.43 10.23 19.12
C VAL A 170 -5.39 11.73 18.85
N ALA A 171 -4.39 12.40 19.42
CA ALA A 171 -4.13 13.82 19.10
C ALA A 171 -3.48 13.91 17.72
N ARG A 172 -4.14 14.61 16.78
CA ARG A 172 -3.58 14.91 15.45
C ARG A 172 -4.31 16.08 14.80
N ASP A 173 -3.65 16.68 13.82
CA ASP A 173 -4.25 17.66 12.93
C ASP A 173 -5.19 17.00 11.92
N THR A 174 -6.00 17.80 11.22
CA THR A 174 -6.87 17.33 10.13
C THR A 174 -6.05 16.62 9.05
N GLY A 175 -6.59 15.53 8.54
CA GLY A 175 -5.95 14.68 7.52
C GLY A 175 -5.95 13.20 7.91
N THR A 176 -5.15 12.41 7.20
CA THR A 176 -5.04 10.97 7.42
C THR A 176 -3.56 10.56 7.45
N ALA A 177 -3.20 9.58 8.28
CA ALA A 177 -1.95 8.85 8.14
C ALA A 177 -2.25 7.37 8.13
N VAL A 178 -1.82 6.71 7.06
CA VAL A 178 -1.93 5.26 6.86
C VAL A 178 -0.57 4.65 7.11
N SER A 179 -0.48 3.76 8.09
CA SER A 179 0.74 3.05 8.47
C SER A 179 0.61 1.57 8.12
N VAL A 180 1.52 1.08 7.31
CA VAL A 180 1.65 -0.32 6.87
C VAL A 180 2.92 -0.87 7.49
N ALA A 181 2.79 -1.67 8.53
CA ALA A 181 3.92 -2.31 9.18
C ALA A 181 4.06 -3.76 8.71
N GLN A 182 5.33 -4.18 8.52
CA GLN A 182 5.68 -5.55 8.19
C GLN A 182 4.93 -6.11 6.97
N LEU A 183 4.93 -5.38 5.85
CA LEU A 183 4.34 -5.87 4.60
C LEU A 183 4.83 -7.29 4.28
N PHE A 184 3.91 -8.15 3.87
CA PHE A 184 4.09 -9.59 3.68
C PHE A 184 4.47 -10.38 4.96
N GLY A 185 4.22 -9.83 6.16
CA GLY A 185 4.44 -10.53 7.42
C GLY A 185 3.85 -11.95 7.47
N PRO A 186 2.59 -12.17 7.04
CA PRO A 186 1.97 -13.50 6.95
C PRO A 186 2.58 -14.44 5.89
N PHE A 187 3.50 -13.95 5.04
CA PHE A 187 4.06 -14.67 3.88
C PHE A 187 5.59 -14.75 3.97
N PRO A 188 6.17 -15.74 4.68
CA PRO A 188 7.60 -15.75 5.01
C PRO A 188 8.55 -15.72 3.81
N VAL A 189 8.15 -16.30 2.66
CA VAL A 189 8.99 -16.32 1.44
C VAL A 189 9.04 -14.92 0.85
N ARG A 190 7.89 -14.28 0.63
CA ARG A 190 7.80 -12.89 0.11
C ARG A 190 8.45 -11.88 1.07
N ARG A 191 8.26 -12.06 2.37
CA ARG A 191 8.91 -11.21 3.38
C ARG A 191 10.44 -11.28 3.28
N ARG A 192 11.01 -12.47 3.14
CA ARG A 192 12.46 -12.65 2.95
C ARG A 192 12.96 -12.04 1.65
N GLU A 193 12.22 -12.19 0.58
CA GLU A 193 12.53 -11.57 -0.72
C GLU A 193 12.53 -10.04 -0.63
N LEU A 194 11.49 -9.46 -0.03
CA LEU A 194 11.39 -8.02 0.26
C LEU A 194 12.60 -7.53 1.06
N GLN A 195 12.99 -8.24 2.12
CA GLN A 195 14.14 -7.90 2.95
C GLN A 195 15.46 -7.93 2.16
N ARG A 196 15.66 -8.91 1.27
CA ARG A 196 16.86 -8.99 0.41
C ARG A 196 16.92 -7.85 -0.59
N ASN A 197 15.77 -7.39 -1.08
CA ASN A 197 15.66 -6.37 -2.12
C ASN A 197 15.36 -4.96 -1.57
N ALA A 198 15.45 -4.75 -0.24
CA ALA A 198 15.02 -3.54 0.44
C ALA A 198 15.55 -2.24 -0.17
N THR A 199 16.84 -2.19 -0.52
CA THR A 199 17.45 -1.01 -1.15
C THR A 199 16.87 -0.72 -2.54
N ASN A 200 16.58 -1.75 -3.32
CA ASN A 200 15.98 -1.59 -4.66
C ASN A 200 14.52 -1.14 -4.54
N GLU A 201 13.76 -1.71 -3.61
CA GLU A 201 12.39 -1.28 -3.31
C GLU A 201 12.34 0.19 -2.88
N PHE A 202 13.27 0.62 -2.03
CA PHE A 202 13.40 2.03 -1.64
C PHE A 202 13.65 2.95 -2.85
N ARG A 203 14.52 2.54 -3.80
CA ARG A 203 14.78 3.33 -5.03
C ARG A 203 13.52 3.46 -5.88
N LYS A 204 12.75 2.37 -6.04
CA LYS A 204 11.46 2.41 -6.76
C LYS A 204 10.46 3.34 -6.09
N MET A 205 10.30 3.23 -4.76
CA MET A 205 9.42 4.11 -4.00
C MET A 205 9.82 5.58 -4.12
N LEU A 206 11.12 5.88 -4.04
CA LEU A 206 11.62 7.24 -4.20
C LEU A 206 11.32 7.78 -5.60
N ALA A 207 11.57 7.00 -6.65
CA ALA A 207 11.24 7.37 -8.03
C ALA A 207 9.73 7.63 -8.22
N THR A 208 8.88 6.80 -7.63
CA THR A 208 7.42 7.01 -7.63
C THR A 208 7.05 8.33 -6.94
N THR A 209 7.59 8.59 -5.75
CA THR A 209 7.34 9.85 -5.02
C THR A 209 7.79 11.07 -5.83
N GLN A 210 8.96 10.99 -6.49
CA GLN A 210 9.46 12.04 -7.38
C GLN A 210 8.53 12.28 -8.57
N THR A 211 8.00 11.23 -9.18
CA THR A 211 7.04 11.33 -10.29
C THR A 211 5.78 12.09 -9.87
N TYR A 212 5.19 11.74 -8.71
CA TYR A 212 4.02 12.48 -8.20
C TYR A 212 4.37 13.93 -7.82
N ALA A 213 5.56 14.18 -7.27
CA ALA A 213 6.01 15.52 -6.92
C ALA A 213 6.19 16.43 -8.15
N ILE A 214 6.51 15.85 -9.32
CA ILE A 214 6.62 16.59 -10.59
C ILE A 214 5.22 16.85 -11.19
N ILE A 215 4.34 15.83 -11.18
CA ILE A 215 3.01 15.93 -11.78
C ILE A 215 2.07 16.81 -10.94
N CYS A 216 2.19 16.72 -9.61
CA CYS A 216 1.36 17.44 -8.64
C CYS A 216 2.18 18.57 -7.99
N ASP A 217 2.64 19.53 -8.78
CA ASP A 217 3.55 20.61 -8.37
C ASP A 217 2.97 21.51 -7.25
N ALA A 218 1.66 21.59 -7.14
CA ALA A 218 0.98 22.31 -6.04
C ALA A 218 1.06 21.59 -4.69
N VAL A 219 1.44 20.31 -4.68
CA VAL A 219 1.50 19.48 -3.46
C VAL A 219 2.93 19.40 -2.94
N ARG A 220 3.10 19.66 -1.65
CA ARG A 220 4.39 19.46 -0.97
C ARG A 220 4.59 17.99 -0.64
N PHE A 221 5.69 17.41 -1.10
CA PHE A 221 6.11 16.05 -0.76
C PHE A 221 7.34 16.04 0.13
N THR A 222 7.33 15.16 1.13
CA THR A 222 8.52 14.84 1.93
C THR A 222 8.66 13.33 1.97
N CYS A 223 9.86 12.81 1.69
CA CYS A 223 10.18 11.38 1.87
C CYS A 223 11.36 11.23 2.82
N VAL A 224 11.16 10.49 3.90
CA VAL A 224 12.16 10.26 4.94
C VAL A 224 12.33 8.77 5.16
N ASN A 225 13.58 8.31 5.17
CA ASN A 225 13.94 6.97 5.55
C ASN A 225 14.68 6.97 6.90
N GLN A 226 14.27 6.12 7.81
CA GLN A 226 14.90 5.91 9.11
C GLN A 226 15.55 4.54 9.14
N LEU A 227 16.87 4.51 9.34
CA LEU A 227 17.66 3.30 9.46
C LEU A 227 18.05 3.07 10.93
N ALA A 228 18.06 1.83 11.39
CA ALA A 228 18.46 1.48 12.75
C ALA A 228 19.90 1.92 13.06
N LYS A 229 20.80 1.84 12.09
CA LYS A 229 22.24 2.20 12.24
C LYS A 229 22.63 3.52 11.55
N GLY A 230 21.74 4.20 10.85
CA GLY A 230 22.07 5.38 10.01
C GLY A 230 21.30 6.64 10.37
N GLY A 231 20.39 6.59 11.33
CA GLY A 231 19.57 7.73 11.70
C GLY A 231 18.50 8.06 10.64
N ARG A 232 18.02 9.30 10.69
CA ARG A 232 16.96 9.83 9.81
C ARG A 232 17.59 10.48 8.58
N GLN A 233 17.22 9.99 7.38
CA GLN A 233 17.66 10.52 6.10
C GLN A 233 16.46 11.11 5.35
N VAL A 234 16.55 12.39 4.97
CA VAL A 234 15.59 13.04 4.07
C VAL A 234 16.01 12.71 2.65
N ALA A 235 15.19 11.90 1.95
CA ALA A 235 15.47 11.45 0.59
C ALA A 235 14.84 12.36 -0.49
N LEU A 236 13.72 13.02 -0.14
CA LEU A 236 13.05 13.99 -1.00
C LEU A 236 12.37 15.04 -0.13
N GLN A 237 12.44 16.28 -0.56
CA GLN A 237 11.64 17.38 -0.03
C GLN A 237 11.35 18.38 -1.14
N THR A 238 10.07 18.70 -1.37
CA THR A 238 9.64 19.75 -2.29
C THR A 238 8.91 20.85 -1.52
N GLU A 239 8.87 22.06 -2.06
CA GLU A 239 8.19 23.19 -1.38
C GLU A 239 6.69 23.25 -1.68
N GLY A 240 6.21 22.54 -2.71
CA GLY A 240 4.87 22.74 -3.26
C GLY A 240 4.78 24.09 -3.99
N GLY A 241 4.15 24.15 -5.14
CA GLY A 241 4.02 25.39 -5.89
C GLY A 241 3.32 26.45 -5.05
N ARG A 242 3.86 27.65 -4.97
CA ARG A 242 3.11 28.81 -4.58
C ARG A 242 2.02 29.01 -5.64
N GLY A 243 0.76 28.79 -5.27
CA GLY A 243 -0.36 29.14 -6.15
C GLY A 243 -0.09 30.53 -6.68
N GLY A 244 0.11 30.65 -7.99
CA GLY A 244 0.30 31.92 -8.65
C GLY A 244 -0.91 32.79 -8.35
N GLY A 245 -0.73 33.78 -7.50
CA GLY A 245 -1.63 34.90 -7.38
C GLY A 245 -1.51 35.66 -8.70
N GLY A 246 -2.52 35.55 -9.52
CA GLY A 246 -2.77 36.33 -10.68
C GLY A 246 -4.24 36.65 -10.71
#